data_2eb4d12abcea30323025a6cbd388e29c
#
_entry.id   2eb4d12abcea30323025a6cbd388e29c
#
_cell.length_a   1.000
_cell.length_b   1.000
_cell.length_c   1.000
_cell.angle_alpha   90.00
_cell.angle_beta   90.00
_cell.angle_gamma   90.00
#
_symmetry.space_group_name_H-M   'P 1'
#
loop_
_entity.id
_entity.type
_entity.pdbx_description
1 polymer ?
#
loop_
_entity_poly.entity_id
_entity_poly.type
_entity_poly.pdbx_seq_one_letter_code
_entity_poly.pdbx_strand_id
1 'polypeptide(L)'
;ANADHRLRSNASQIALVAFYLARKLGIEVSSGSADVDTGLSENQTAWLDACLKDLKNHSGKGLVLSGYRQPEAVHILVHRINDALGNNGKTIEFLPVESEETGSLQDLANDLGKFDRVIDLGCNVQYDGGASIRGDAITQRTEFRLTHFKHDESHSSEGIINAPRAHYLESWGDAFTSDGTLVPVQPLIAPLFDAMSELEVLAAFIAGKEKRSTGYEVVQSTFDEIAPEQSWERYLHVGFLQDSQTTP
;
A
#
# COMPACT_ATOMS: atom_id res chain seq x y z
N ALA A 1 -10.06 -0.48 -21.40
CA ALA A 1 -8.88 -1.32 -21.21
C ALA A 1 -8.34 -1.71 -22.58
N ASN A 2 -7.04 -1.56 -22.80
CA ASN A 2 -6.36 -1.76 -24.10
C ASN A 2 -5.85 -3.20 -24.28
N ALA A 3 -6.54 -4.21 -23.69
CA ALA A 3 -6.12 -5.59 -23.83
C ALA A 3 -6.59 -6.17 -25.15
N ASP A 4 -5.68 -6.76 -25.95
CA ASP A 4 -5.98 -7.43 -27.20
C ASP A 4 -6.77 -8.72 -26.98
N HIS A 5 -6.44 -9.43 -25.90
CA HIS A 5 -7.10 -10.67 -25.49
C HIS A 5 -7.55 -10.61 -24.05
N ARG A 6 -8.73 -11.14 -23.76
CA ARG A 6 -9.31 -11.17 -22.41
C ARG A 6 -9.86 -12.54 -22.08
N LEU A 7 -9.52 -13.02 -20.90
CA LEU A 7 -10.13 -14.22 -20.31
C LEU A 7 -11.06 -13.77 -19.18
N ARG A 8 -12.35 -14.11 -19.31
CA ARG A 8 -13.29 -13.90 -18.22
C ARG A 8 -13.08 -14.98 -17.14
N SER A 9 -12.75 -14.55 -15.94
CA SER A 9 -12.46 -15.43 -14.81
C SER A 9 -13.01 -14.84 -13.52
N ASN A 10 -13.39 -15.67 -12.59
CA ASN A 10 -13.76 -15.26 -11.24
C ASN A 10 -12.50 -14.91 -10.44
N ALA A 11 -12.62 -14.01 -9.45
CA ALA A 11 -11.50 -13.66 -8.60
C ALA A 11 -10.87 -14.89 -7.89
N SER A 12 -11.71 -15.85 -7.47
CA SER A 12 -11.26 -17.11 -6.87
C SER A 12 -10.47 -18.02 -7.82
N GLN A 13 -10.58 -17.85 -9.14
CA GLN A 13 -9.84 -18.62 -10.13
C GLN A 13 -8.46 -18.07 -10.44
N ILE A 14 -8.11 -16.86 -10.00
CA ILE A 14 -6.81 -16.23 -10.32
C ILE A 14 -5.66 -17.07 -9.76
N ALA A 15 -5.80 -17.60 -8.54
CA ALA A 15 -4.80 -18.51 -7.97
C ALA A 15 -4.61 -19.77 -8.82
N LEU A 16 -5.71 -20.33 -9.32
CA LEU A 16 -5.69 -21.52 -10.19
C LEU A 16 -5.05 -21.24 -11.54
N VAL A 17 -5.28 -20.05 -12.10
CA VAL A 17 -4.61 -19.56 -13.32
C VAL A 17 -3.11 -19.46 -13.11
N ALA A 18 -2.66 -18.82 -12.03
CA ALA A 18 -1.24 -18.68 -11.71
C ALA A 18 -0.59 -20.07 -11.51
N PHE A 19 -1.27 -20.96 -10.79
CA PHE A 19 -0.82 -22.34 -10.59
C PHE A 19 -0.72 -23.12 -11.90
N TYR A 20 -1.72 -23.01 -12.78
CA TYR A 20 -1.72 -23.66 -14.09
C TYR A 20 -0.51 -23.22 -14.93
N LEU A 21 -0.28 -21.92 -15.04
CA LEU A 21 0.83 -21.36 -15.79
C LEU A 21 2.19 -21.80 -15.20
N ALA A 22 2.35 -21.76 -13.87
CA ALA A 22 3.56 -22.19 -13.20
C ALA A 22 3.88 -23.68 -13.49
N ARG A 23 2.90 -24.56 -13.39
CA ARG A 23 3.07 -25.97 -13.72
C ARG A 23 3.48 -26.21 -15.18
N LYS A 24 2.85 -25.50 -16.12
CA LYS A 24 3.16 -25.60 -17.56
C LYS A 24 4.56 -25.05 -17.90
N LEU A 25 5.13 -24.22 -17.01
CA LEU A 25 6.53 -23.76 -17.08
C LEU A 25 7.50 -24.71 -16.37
N GLY A 26 7.02 -25.78 -15.74
CA GLY A 26 7.87 -26.72 -15.00
C GLY A 26 8.29 -26.22 -13.62
N ILE A 27 7.61 -25.21 -13.07
CA ILE A 27 7.88 -24.69 -11.74
C ILE A 27 7.31 -25.67 -10.71
N GLU A 28 8.16 -26.14 -9.80
CA GLU A 28 7.76 -26.96 -8.67
C GLU A 28 6.90 -26.15 -7.70
N VAL A 29 5.69 -26.63 -7.45
CA VAL A 29 4.74 -26.04 -6.51
C VAL A 29 4.44 -27.09 -5.43
N SER A 30 4.69 -26.74 -4.18
CA SER A 30 4.60 -27.65 -3.01
C SER A 30 3.17 -28.07 -2.64
N SER A 31 2.27 -28.22 -3.57
CA SER A 31 0.95 -28.78 -3.32
C SER A 31 0.91 -30.23 -3.82
N GLY A 32 0.88 -31.14 -2.86
CA GLY A 32 1.10 -32.57 -2.98
C GLY A 32 0.13 -33.40 -3.80
N SER A 33 -0.15 -33.10 -5.05
CA SER A 33 -0.61 -34.06 -6.03
C SER A 33 -0.46 -33.55 -7.46
N ALA A 34 0.00 -34.43 -8.34
CA ALA A 34 0.20 -34.13 -9.76
C ALA A 34 -1.10 -33.82 -10.52
N ASP A 35 -2.27 -34.16 -9.98
CA ASP A 35 -3.61 -34.01 -10.56
C ASP A 35 -4.51 -33.11 -9.68
N VAL A 36 -4.12 -31.86 -9.45
CA VAL A 36 -5.08 -30.90 -8.94
C VAL A 36 -6.02 -30.55 -10.10
N ASP A 37 -7.26 -30.98 -10.02
CA ASP A 37 -8.33 -30.45 -10.86
C ASP A 37 -8.37 -28.94 -10.66
N THR A 38 -7.96 -28.22 -11.68
CA THR A 38 -7.87 -26.75 -11.60
C THR A 38 -9.26 -26.10 -11.62
N GLY A 39 -10.35 -26.86 -11.85
CA GLY A 39 -11.70 -26.30 -12.03
C GLY A 39 -11.80 -25.26 -13.17
N LEU A 40 -10.79 -25.21 -14.03
CA LEU A 40 -10.78 -24.37 -15.22
C LEU A 40 -11.47 -25.11 -16.37
N SER A 41 -12.31 -24.40 -17.11
CA SER A 41 -12.96 -24.98 -18.31
C SER A 41 -11.95 -25.21 -19.45
N GLU A 42 -12.32 -26.09 -20.38
CA GLU A 42 -11.50 -26.34 -21.59
C GLU A 42 -11.18 -25.06 -22.37
N ASN A 43 -12.13 -24.13 -22.48
CA ASN A 43 -11.90 -22.84 -23.12
C ASN A 43 -10.89 -21.97 -22.36
N GLN A 44 -10.92 -22.00 -21.03
CA GLN A 44 -9.95 -21.27 -20.22
C GLN A 44 -8.55 -21.85 -20.36
N THR A 45 -8.41 -23.18 -20.31
CA THR A 45 -7.11 -23.85 -20.48
C THR A 45 -6.53 -23.65 -21.88
N ALA A 46 -7.36 -23.74 -22.93
CA ALA A 46 -6.91 -23.44 -24.30
C ALA A 46 -6.41 -22.00 -24.47
N TRP A 47 -7.12 -21.04 -23.85
CA TRP A 47 -6.71 -19.66 -23.85
C TRP A 47 -5.38 -19.46 -23.11
N LEU A 48 -5.22 -20.08 -21.93
CA LEU A 48 -4.00 -20.02 -21.14
C LEU A 48 -2.82 -20.68 -21.84
N ASP A 49 -3.03 -21.79 -22.54
CA ASP A 49 -1.99 -22.45 -23.35
C ASP A 49 -1.52 -21.56 -24.51
N ALA A 50 -2.45 -20.87 -25.17
CA ALA A 50 -2.10 -19.88 -26.21
C ALA A 50 -1.31 -18.69 -25.62
N CYS A 51 -1.76 -18.15 -24.48
CA CYS A 51 -1.08 -17.09 -23.76
C CYS A 51 0.35 -17.51 -23.37
N LEU A 52 0.49 -18.71 -22.81
CA LEU A 52 1.78 -19.23 -22.37
C LEU A 52 2.75 -19.45 -23.54
N LYS A 53 2.22 -19.92 -24.69
CA LYS A 53 3.01 -20.05 -25.91
C LYS A 53 3.54 -18.70 -26.36
N ASP A 54 2.71 -17.67 -26.32
CA ASP A 54 3.12 -16.31 -26.66
C ASP A 54 4.17 -15.75 -25.69
N LEU A 55 3.97 -15.90 -24.39
CA LEU A 55 4.94 -15.52 -23.36
C LEU A 55 6.29 -16.22 -23.55
N LYS A 56 6.31 -17.51 -23.87
CA LYS A 56 7.55 -18.26 -24.17
C LYS A 56 8.26 -17.76 -25.42
N ASN A 57 7.51 -17.41 -26.46
CA ASN A 57 8.08 -16.85 -27.70
C ASN A 57 8.70 -15.46 -27.50
N HIS A 58 8.26 -14.75 -26.45
CA HIS A 58 8.73 -13.42 -26.08
C HIS A 58 9.49 -13.42 -24.73
N SER A 59 10.21 -14.50 -24.43
CA SER A 59 11.02 -14.63 -23.20
C SER A 59 11.95 -13.43 -23.03
N GLY A 60 11.97 -12.86 -21.82
CA GLY A 60 12.75 -11.66 -21.48
C GLY A 60 12.23 -10.35 -22.10
N LYS A 61 11.04 -10.37 -22.69
CA LYS A 61 10.37 -9.18 -23.26
C LYS A 61 8.92 -9.04 -22.75
N GLY A 62 8.47 -9.96 -21.91
CA GLY A 62 7.14 -9.99 -21.31
C GLY A 62 7.13 -9.51 -19.88
N LEU A 63 5.94 -9.38 -19.33
CA LEU A 63 5.71 -9.10 -17.93
C LEU A 63 4.41 -9.78 -17.49
N VAL A 64 4.48 -10.56 -16.41
CA VAL A 64 3.30 -11.14 -15.77
C VAL A 64 3.08 -10.44 -14.44
N LEU A 65 1.87 -9.92 -14.23
CA LEU A 65 1.49 -9.19 -13.02
C LEU A 65 0.25 -9.81 -12.37
N SER A 66 0.20 -9.78 -11.05
CA SER A 66 -1.02 -10.04 -10.28
C SER A 66 -1.56 -8.76 -9.65
N GLY A 67 -2.87 -8.71 -9.44
CA GLY A 67 -3.47 -7.60 -8.71
C GLY A 67 -3.01 -7.62 -7.23
N TYR A 68 -2.82 -6.46 -6.62
CA TYR A 68 -2.27 -6.30 -5.27
C TYR A 68 -3.08 -7.00 -4.15
N ARG A 69 -4.38 -7.27 -4.40
CA ARG A 69 -5.27 -7.96 -3.44
C ARG A 69 -5.18 -9.48 -3.49
N GLN A 70 -4.33 -10.02 -4.36
CA GLN A 70 -4.17 -11.48 -4.44
C GLN A 70 -3.39 -11.99 -3.21
N PRO A 71 -3.63 -13.24 -2.78
CA PRO A 71 -2.86 -13.85 -1.70
C PRO A 71 -1.35 -13.91 -2.02
N GLU A 72 -0.52 -13.87 -0.98
CA GLU A 72 0.95 -13.95 -1.07
C GLU A 72 1.43 -15.08 -1.99
N ALA A 73 0.82 -16.25 -1.88
CA ALA A 73 1.16 -17.41 -2.73
C ALA A 73 1.02 -17.13 -4.23
N VAL A 74 0.05 -16.30 -4.63
CA VAL A 74 -0.12 -15.89 -6.04
C VAL A 74 1.01 -14.96 -6.47
N HIS A 75 1.42 -14.02 -5.61
CA HIS A 75 2.56 -13.15 -5.89
C HIS A 75 3.85 -13.94 -6.03
N ILE A 76 4.11 -14.90 -5.15
CA ILE A 76 5.26 -15.80 -5.24
C ILE A 76 5.25 -16.57 -6.56
N LEU A 77 4.11 -17.12 -6.98
CA LEU A 77 3.99 -17.82 -8.26
C LEU A 77 4.27 -16.91 -9.45
N VAL A 78 3.75 -15.68 -9.43
CA VAL A 78 3.97 -14.69 -10.49
C VAL A 78 5.45 -14.31 -10.58
N HIS A 79 6.14 -14.12 -9.46
CA HIS A 79 7.59 -13.89 -9.47
C HIS A 79 8.35 -15.07 -10.08
N ARG A 80 8.04 -16.31 -9.71
CA ARG A 80 8.66 -17.51 -10.28
C ARG A 80 8.35 -17.69 -11.78
N ILE A 81 7.13 -17.33 -12.23
CA ILE A 81 6.76 -17.33 -13.64
C ILE A 81 7.61 -16.34 -14.43
N ASN A 82 7.79 -15.12 -13.90
CA ASN A 82 8.63 -14.12 -14.55
C ASN A 82 10.10 -14.54 -14.60
N ASP A 83 10.60 -15.17 -13.55
CA ASP A 83 11.96 -15.73 -13.53
C ASP A 83 12.14 -16.81 -14.58
N ALA A 84 11.23 -17.78 -14.65
CA ALA A 84 11.23 -18.86 -15.65
C ALA A 84 11.11 -18.33 -17.09
N LEU A 85 10.47 -17.18 -17.29
CA LEU A 85 10.37 -16.49 -18.58
C LEU A 85 11.58 -15.59 -18.88
N GLY A 86 12.57 -15.48 -17.96
CA GLY A 86 13.75 -14.65 -18.12
C GLY A 86 13.46 -13.16 -18.17
N ASN A 87 12.43 -12.72 -17.44
CA ASN A 87 12.00 -11.32 -17.38
C ASN A 87 12.78 -10.52 -16.33
N ASN A 88 13.27 -11.18 -15.26
CA ASN A 88 14.03 -10.55 -14.19
C ASN A 88 15.34 -9.96 -14.73
N GLY A 89 15.66 -8.74 -14.34
CA GLY A 89 16.82 -7.99 -14.85
C GLY A 89 16.66 -7.49 -16.31
N LYS A 90 15.45 -7.58 -16.89
CA LYS A 90 15.17 -7.08 -18.24
C LYS A 90 13.90 -6.22 -18.29
N THR A 91 12.76 -6.79 -17.92
CA THR A 91 11.47 -6.09 -17.87
C THR A 91 11.03 -5.86 -16.42
N ILE A 92 11.74 -6.49 -15.47
CA ILE A 92 11.52 -6.36 -14.02
C ILE A 92 12.87 -6.07 -13.38
N GLU A 93 12.90 -5.01 -12.59
CA GLU A 93 14.00 -4.66 -11.71
C GLU A 93 13.47 -4.66 -10.26
N PHE A 94 14.28 -5.17 -9.33
CA PHE A 94 13.95 -5.16 -7.91
C PHE A 94 14.70 -4.01 -7.25
N LEU A 95 13.95 -3.12 -6.65
CA LEU A 95 14.51 -2.01 -5.90
C LEU A 95 14.58 -2.39 -4.41
N PRO A 96 15.64 -2.01 -3.69
CA PRO A 96 15.67 -2.15 -2.25
C PRO A 96 14.56 -1.29 -1.64
N VAL A 97 13.69 -1.90 -0.86
CA VAL A 97 12.67 -1.20 -0.08
C VAL A 97 13.10 -1.24 1.38
N GLU A 98 13.25 -0.08 1.99
CA GLU A 98 13.38 0.01 3.42
C GLU A 98 12.06 -0.43 4.04
N SER A 99 12.07 -1.57 4.73
CA SER A 99 10.90 -2.01 5.49
C SER A 99 10.92 -1.30 6.84
N GLU A 100 10.02 -0.37 7.05
CA GLU A 100 9.74 0.09 8.40
C GLU A 100 9.15 -1.07 9.21
N GLU A 101 9.65 -1.28 10.41
CA GLU A 101 9.06 -2.22 11.36
C GLU A 101 7.74 -1.66 11.87
N THR A 102 6.66 -1.97 11.15
CA THR A 102 5.30 -1.61 11.57
C THR A 102 4.64 -2.80 12.26
N GLY A 103 4.09 -2.56 13.45
CA GLY A 103 3.25 -3.55 14.12
C GLY A 103 1.87 -3.67 13.47
N SER A 104 1.27 -4.82 13.59
CA SER A 104 -0.11 -5.07 13.21
C SER A 104 -1.10 -4.63 14.31
N LEU A 105 -2.39 -4.53 13.98
CA LEU A 105 -3.43 -4.36 14.99
C LEU A 105 -3.45 -5.52 16.01
N GLN A 106 -3.06 -6.72 15.59
CA GLN A 106 -2.96 -7.87 16.50
C GLN A 106 -1.80 -7.68 17.48
N ASP A 107 -0.67 -7.14 17.05
CA ASP A 107 0.46 -6.83 17.93
C ASP A 107 0.09 -5.74 18.91
N LEU A 108 -0.61 -4.69 18.49
CA LEU A 108 -1.14 -3.67 19.37
C LEU A 108 -2.10 -4.28 20.40
N ALA A 109 -3.01 -5.16 19.99
CA ALA A 109 -3.95 -5.81 20.89
C ALA A 109 -3.25 -6.69 21.94
N ASN A 110 -2.20 -7.41 21.54
CA ASN A 110 -1.40 -8.25 22.43
C ASN A 110 -0.59 -7.40 23.44
N ASP A 111 -0.06 -6.28 22.97
CA ASP A 111 0.82 -5.39 23.74
C ASP A 111 0.09 -4.22 24.40
N LEU A 112 -1.22 -4.16 24.30
CA LEU A 112 -2.03 -3.02 24.77
C LEU A 112 -1.77 -2.66 26.24
N GLY A 113 -1.44 -3.65 27.06
CA GLY A 113 -1.06 -3.43 28.47
C GLY A 113 0.21 -2.61 28.67
N LYS A 114 1.05 -2.45 27.65
CA LYS A 114 2.29 -1.66 27.69
C LYS A 114 2.06 -0.17 27.43
N PHE A 115 0.87 0.20 26.94
CA PHE A 115 0.53 1.57 26.55
C PHE A 115 -0.58 2.13 27.44
N ASP A 116 -0.37 3.32 27.97
CA ASP A 116 -1.38 4.04 28.73
C ASP A 116 -2.39 4.76 27.82
N ARG A 117 -1.93 5.18 26.66
CA ARG A 117 -2.68 6.01 25.72
C ARG A 117 -2.51 5.52 24.29
N VAL A 118 -3.57 5.67 23.51
CA VAL A 118 -3.60 5.39 22.06
C VAL A 118 -4.04 6.65 21.33
N ILE A 119 -3.34 6.97 20.25
CA ILE A 119 -3.69 8.02 19.30
C ILE A 119 -4.10 7.33 18.00
N ASP A 120 -5.32 7.57 17.56
CA ASP A 120 -5.87 7.00 16.35
C ASP A 120 -5.82 8.06 15.22
N LEU A 121 -5.04 7.77 14.19
CA LEU A 121 -4.84 8.65 13.02
C LEU A 121 -5.62 8.16 11.80
N GLY A 122 -6.86 7.74 11.99
CA GLY A 122 -7.79 7.44 10.91
C GLY A 122 -8.11 5.96 10.69
N CYS A 123 -7.83 5.13 11.69
CA CYS A 123 -8.27 3.74 11.69
C CYS A 123 -9.71 3.60 12.21
N ASN A 124 -10.43 2.60 11.71
CA ASN A 124 -11.61 2.08 12.38
C ASN A 124 -11.30 0.75 13.02
N VAL A 125 -10.69 0.79 14.20
CA VAL A 125 -10.18 -0.41 14.90
C VAL A 125 -11.28 -1.43 15.19
N GLN A 126 -12.51 -0.98 15.45
CA GLN A 126 -13.63 -1.88 15.71
C GLN A 126 -14.08 -2.62 14.45
N TYR A 127 -14.09 -1.92 13.32
CA TYR A 127 -14.48 -2.51 12.04
C TYR A 127 -13.34 -3.34 11.42
N ASP A 128 -12.15 -2.78 11.35
CA ASP A 128 -10.98 -3.39 10.68
C ASP A 128 -10.39 -4.55 11.48
N GLY A 129 -10.48 -4.49 12.81
CA GLY A 129 -9.93 -5.50 13.71
C GLY A 129 -10.70 -6.81 13.74
N GLY A 130 -11.97 -6.81 13.38
CA GLY A 130 -12.83 -7.98 13.47
C GLY A 130 -12.98 -8.52 14.91
N ALA A 131 -13.61 -9.68 15.04
CA ALA A 131 -13.92 -10.29 16.36
C ALA A 131 -12.69 -10.81 17.13
N SER A 132 -11.57 -11.03 16.45
CA SER A 132 -10.33 -11.54 17.06
C SER A 132 -9.49 -10.46 17.75
N ILE A 133 -9.66 -9.20 17.35
CA ILE A 133 -8.96 -8.05 17.91
C ILE A 133 -9.89 -7.34 18.89
N ARG A 134 -9.41 -7.11 20.10
CA ARG A 134 -10.16 -6.44 21.16
C ARG A 134 -10.27 -4.93 20.85
N GLY A 135 -11.00 -4.58 19.79
CA GLY A 135 -11.21 -3.20 19.35
C GLY A 135 -11.74 -2.32 20.48
N ASP A 136 -12.66 -2.83 21.30
CA ASP A 136 -13.18 -2.12 22.48
C ASP A 136 -12.09 -1.75 23.48
N ALA A 137 -11.14 -2.66 23.75
CA ALA A 137 -10.04 -2.41 24.68
C ALA A 137 -9.07 -1.36 24.15
N ILE A 138 -8.83 -1.32 22.83
CA ILE A 138 -8.03 -0.28 22.17
C ILE A 138 -8.77 1.05 22.25
N THR A 139 -10.06 1.06 21.92
CA THR A 139 -10.91 2.26 21.98
C THR A 139 -10.96 2.88 23.37
N GLN A 140 -11.04 2.07 24.44
CA GLN A 140 -11.03 2.55 25.83
C GLN A 140 -9.75 3.30 26.22
N ARG A 141 -8.64 3.07 25.52
CA ARG A 141 -7.34 3.77 25.74
C ARG A 141 -7.10 4.88 24.73
N THR A 142 -7.99 5.05 23.75
CA THR A 142 -7.87 6.09 22.74
C THR A 142 -8.26 7.43 23.34
N GLU A 143 -7.33 8.37 23.37
CA GLU A 143 -7.59 9.73 23.83
C GLU A 143 -7.87 10.72 22.71
N PHE A 144 -7.27 10.49 21.55
CA PHE A 144 -7.40 11.35 20.38
C PHE A 144 -7.67 10.49 19.15
N ARG A 145 -8.58 10.97 18.32
CA ARG A 145 -8.90 10.34 17.04
C ARG A 145 -9.02 11.38 15.93
N LEU A 146 -8.33 11.12 14.83
CA LEU A 146 -8.45 11.85 13.59
C LEU A 146 -9.32 11.04 12.62
N THR A 147 -10.45 11.60 12.13
CA THR A 147 -11.42 10.83 11.36
C THR A 147 -12.13 11.65 10.30
N HIS A 148 -12.47 11.01 9.16
CA HIS A 148 -13.28 11.65 8.11
C HIS A 148 -14.78 11.65 8.42
N PHE A 149 -15.25 10.77 9.31
CA PHE A 149 -16.68 10.51 9.50
C PHE A 149 -17.12 10.67 10.95
N LYS A 150 -18.14 11.48 11.17
CA LYS A 150 -18.69 11.73 12.51
C LYS A 150 -19.50 10.55 13.08
N HIS A 151 -20.00 9.66 12.23
CA HIS A 151 -20.95 8.60 12.59
C HIS A 151 -20.33 7.20 12.59
N ASP A 152 -19.04 7.11 12.74
CA ASP A 152 -18.37 5.85 12.93
C ASP A 152 -18.73 5.26 14.31
N GLU A 153 -19.04 3.95 14.38
CA GLU A 153 -19.44 3.28 15.63
C GLU A 153 -18.41 3.46 16.75
N SER A 154 -17.15 3.64 16.36
CA SER A 154 -16.05 3.93 17.26
C SER A 154 -16.12 5.32 17.94
N HIS A 155 -17.05 6.21 17.55
CA HIS A 155 -17.19 7.56 18.09
C HIS A 155 -17.97 7.62 19.43
N SER A 156 -18.54 6.52 19.87
CA SER A 156 -19.46 6.51 21.03
C SER A 156 -18.78 6.48 22.39
N SER A 157 -17.44 6.47 22.45
CA SER A 157 -16.72 6.41 23.72
C SER A 157 -16.57 7.81 24.33
N GLU A 158 -17.08 7.99 25.55
CA GLU A 158 -16.91 9.22 26.34
C GLU A 158 -15.42 9.49 26.59
N GLY A 159 -15.00 10.75 26.42
CA GLY A 159 -13.62 11.18 26.73
C GLY A 159 -12.66 11.20 25.54
N ILE A 160 -13.05 10.71 24.37
CA ILE A 160 -12.20 10.76 23.17
C ILE A 160 -12.32 12.14 22.52
N ILE A 161 -11.19 12.79 22.24
CA ILE A 161 -11.13 14.00 21.42
C ILE A 161 -11.17 13.57 19.95
N ASN A 162 -12.29 13.86 19.28
CA ASN A 162 -12.43 13.60 17.85
C ASN A 162 -12.15 14.88 17.07
N ALA A 163 -11.18 14.81 16.14
CA ALA A 163 -10.84 15.89 15.24
C ALA A 163 -11.14 15.50 13.77
N PRO A 164 -11.61 16.43 12.95
CA PRO A 164 -11.84 16.16 11.54
C PRO A 164 -10.50 15.96 10.82
N ARG A 165 -10.42 14.88 10.03
CA ARG A 165 -9.26 14.55 9.19
C ARG A 165 -9.35 15.29 7.87
N ALA A 166 -8.28 15.97 7.49
CA ALA A 166 -8.16 16.58 6.19
C ALA A 166 -8.09 15.53 5.07
N HIS A 167 -8.78 15.77 3.98
CA HIS A 167 -8.64 14.97 2.77
C HIS A 167 -7.31 15.28 2.09
N TYR A 168 -6.73 14.35 1.33
CA TYR A 168 -5.46 14.58 0.63
C TYR A 168 -5.51 15.77 -0.36
N LEU A 169 -6.69 16.16 -0.84
CA LEU A 169 -6.89 17.38 -1.66
C LEU A 169 -6.84 18.68 -0.84
N GLU A 170 -6.88 18.59 0.48
CA GLU A 170 -6.94 19.69 1.44
C GLU A 170 -5.63 19.84 2.24
N SER A 171 -4.70 18.89 2.10
CA SER A 171 -3.51 18.81 2.96
C SER A 171 -2.22 18.71 2.16
N TRP A 172 -1.16 19.30 2.71
CA TRP A 172 0.19 19.10 2.26
C TRP A 172 0.70 17.74 2.70
N GLY A 173 1.52 17.12 1.84
CA GLY A 173 2.22 15.88 2.11
C GLY A 173 3.37 15.68 1.14
N ASP A 174 4.07 14.60 1.33
CA ASP A 174 5.07 14.08 0.41
C ASP A 174 5.00 12.55 0.37
N ALA A 175 5.62 11.97 -0.61
CA ALA A 175 5.72 10.52 -0.71
C ALA A 175 6.90 10.14 -1.61
N PHE A 176 7.41 8.94 -1.40
CA PHE A 176 8.26 8.27 -2.37
C PHE A 176 7.41 7.40 -3.29
N THR A 177 7.64 7.53 -4.59
CA THR A 177 7.08 6.62 -5.59
C THR A 177 7.77 5.25 -5.50
N SER A 178 7.26 4.26 -6.23
CA SER A 178 7.82 2.90 -6.20
C SER A 178 9.29 2.81 -6.66
N ASP A 179 9.78 3.80 -7.39
CA ASP A 179 11.17 3.92 -7.82
C ASP A 179 12.01 4.83 -6.90
N GLY A 180 11.46 5.26 -5.75
CA GLY A 180 12.16 6.12 -4.81
C GLY A 180 12.16 7.61 -5.16
N THR A 181 11.43 8.03 -6.20
CA THR A 181 11.31 9.44 -6.52
C THR A 181 10.47 10.17 -5.46
N LEU A 182 11.03 11.22 -4.84
CA LEU A 182 10.29 12.07 -3.91
C LEU A 182 9.33 12.98 -4.68
N VAL A 183 8.06 12.98 -4.27
CA VAL A 183 7.00 13.80 -4.87
C VAL A 183 6.24 14.60 -3.82
N PRO A 184 5.89 15.88 -4.10
CA PRO A 184 5.05 16.66 -3.20
C PRO A 184 3.58 16.35 -3.44
N VAL A 185 2.81 16.31 -2.37
CA VAL A 185 1.34 16.36 -2.41
C VAL A 185 0.92 17.77 -2.05
N GLN A 186 0.41 18.51 -3.04
CA GLN A 186 -0.01 19.90 -2.88
C GLN A 186 -1.54 19.96 -2.76
N PRO A 187 -2.10 20.67 -1.76
CA PRO A 187 -3.53 20.83 -1.63
C PRO A 187 -4.11 21.62 -2.80
N LEU A 188 -5.29 21.22 -3.27
CA LEU A 188 -6.03 21.95 -4.30
C LEU A 188 -7.03 22.94 -3.69
N ILE A 189 -7.43 22.74 -2.45
CA ILE A 189 -8.39 23.58 -1.71
C ILE A 189 -7.90 23.73 -0.26
N ALA A 190 -8.35 24.78 0.40
CA ALA A 190 -8.15 24.91 1.84
C ALA A 190 -8.96 23.83 2.60
N PRO A 191 -8.49 23.40 3.78
CA PRO A 191 -9.21 22.43 4.60
C PRO A 191 -10.63 22.90 4.90
N LEU A 192 -11.61 22.02 4.65
CA LEU A 192 -12.98 22.19 5.08
C LEU A 192 -13.08 21.77 6.56
N PHE A 193 -14.00 22.35 7.31
CA PHE A 193 -14.34 21.96 8.68
C PHE A 193 -13.19 22.05 9.70
N ASP A 194 -12.21 22.96 9.50
CA ASP A 194 -11.00 23.05 10.35
C ASP A 194 -10.25 21.71 10.48
N ALA A 195 -10.24 20.93 9.41
CA ALA A 195 -9.63 19.61 9.38
C ALA A 195 -8.09 19.70 9.47
N MET A 196 -7.49 18.68 10.07
CA MET A 196 -6.05 18.53 10.23
C MET A 196 -5.56 17.30 9.46
N SER A 197 -4.34 17.38 8.94
CA SER A 197 -3.62 16.23 8.41
C SER A 197 -2.93 15.44 9.53
N GLU A 198 -2.57 14.19 9.25
CA GLU A 198 -1.77 13.37 10.16
C GLU A 198 -0.42 14.03 10.46
N LEU A 199 0.21 14.65 9.47
CA LEU A 199 1.48 15.36 9.62
C LEU A 199 1.37 16.51 10.63
N GLU A 200 0.30 17.30 10.55
CA GLU A 200 0.07 18.42 11.47
C GLU A 200 -0.20 17.92 12.90
N VAL A 201 -0.93 16.82 13.05
CA VAL A 201 -1.18 16.20 14.36
C VAL A 201 0.12 15.69 14.96
N LEU A 202 0.92 14.93 14.20
CA LEU A 202 2.21 14.41 14.67
C LEU A 202 3.18 15.53 14.99
N ALA A 203 3.28 16.53 14.14
CA ALA A 203 4.12 17.71 14.39
C ALA A 203 3.71 18.45 15.68
N ALA A 204 2.40 18.58 15.94
CA ALA A 204 1.90 19.18 17.18
C ALA A 204 2.27 18.35 18.43
N PHE A 205 2.26 17.02 18.35
CA PHE A 205 2.70 16.17 19.46
C PHE A 205 4.22 16.29 19.70
N ILE A 206 5.02 16.37 18.64
CA ILE A 206 6.49 16.49 18.73
C ILE A 206 6.87 17.87 19.29
N ALA A 207 6.29 18.93 18.74
CA ALA A 207 6.62 20.31 19.13
C ALA A 207 6.05 20.73 20.50
N GLY A 208 5.07 19.98 21.03
CA GLY A 208 4.38 20.33 22.27
C GLY A 208 3.56 21.62 22.14
N LYS A 209 3.49 22.40 23.24
CA LYS A 209 2.60 23.58 23.31
C LYS A 209 3.14 24.83 22.59
N GLU A 210 4.41 24.82 22.16
CA GLU A 210 5.09 26.09 21.80
C GLU A 210 4.92 26.52 20.36
N LYS A 211 4.71 25.61 19.40
CA LYS A 211 4.51 25.94 17.97
C LYS A 211 3.70 24.90 17.24
N ARG A 212 2.61 25.31 16.61
CA ARG A 212 1.87 24.49 15.64
C ARG A 212 2.49 24.70 14.27
N SER A 213 3.13 23.66 13.72
CA SER A 213 3.61 23.68 12.34
C SER A 213 2.46 23.35 11.38
N THR A 214 2.41 24.05 10.27
CA THR A 214 1.49 23.73 9.17
C THR A 214 2.03 22.56 8.35
N GLY A 215 1.16 21.86 7.63
CA GLY A 215 1.59 20.80 6.72
C GLY A 215 2.61 21.29 5.68
N TYR A 216 2.46 22.54 5.20
CA TYR A 216 3.45 23.18 4.31
C TYR A 216 4.84 23.26 4.95
N GLU A 217 4.93 23.79 6.18
CA GLU A 217 6.22 23.94 6.89
C GLU A 217 6.89 22.59 7.15
N VAL A 218 6.09 21.55 7.46
CA VAL A 218 6.61 20.21 7.69
C VAL A 218 7.20 19.62 6.42
N VAL A 219 6.46 19.65 5.31
CA VAL A 219 6.92 19.11 4.02
C VAL A 219 8.12 19.89 3.49
N GLN A 220 8.12 21.22 3.64
CA GLN A 220 9.27 22.04 3.25
C GLN A 220 10.52 21.71 4.08
N SER A 221 10.36 21.51 5.39
CA SER A 221 11.49 21.12 6.27
C SER A 221 12.07 19.76 5.87
N THR A 222 11.23 18.79 5.51
CA THR A 222 11.66 17.49 5.01
C THR A 222 12.42 17.61 3.68
N PHE A 223 11.91 18.44 2.76
CA PHE A 223 12.60 18.70 1.50
C PHE A 223 13.97 19.36 1.71
N ASP A 224 14.06 20.37 2.58
CA ASP A 224 15.30 21.09 2.89
C ASP A 224 16.35 20.16 3.52
N GLU A 225 15.93 19.14 4.27
CA GLU A 225 16.80 18.11 4.83
C GLU A 225 17.31 17.13 3.76
N ILE A 226 16.44 16.70 2.86
CA ILE A 226 16.77 15.71 1.82
C ILE A 226 17.58 16.35 0.67
N ALA A 227 17.22 17.57 0.29
CA ALA A 227 17.75 18.23 -0.91
C ALA A 227 18.15 19.71 -0.65
N PRO A 228 19.07 20.00 0.30
CA PRO A 228 19.39 21.36 0.73
C PRO A 228 19.93 22.28 -0.39
N GLU A 229 20.48 21.70 -1.46
CA GLU A 229 21.04 22.44 -2.59
C GLU A 229 20.03 22.70 -3.73
N GLN A 230 18.79 22.20 -3.57
CA GLN A 230 17.77 22.30 -4.62
C GLN A 230 16.72 23.38 -4.31
N SER A 231 16.06 23.90 -5.35
CA SER A 231 15.01 24.91 -5.17
C SER A 231 13.68 24.26 -4.83
N TRP A 232 13.11 24.68 -3.70
CA TRP A 232 11.77 24.31 -3.29
C TRP A 232 10.70 24.67 -4.32
N GLU A 233 10.77 25.90 -4.90
CA GLU A 233 9.81 26.35 -5.91
C GLU A 233 9.87 25.50 -7.17
N ARG A 234 11.09 25.10 -7.57
CA ARG A 234 11.26 24.21 -8.73
C ARG A 234 10.69 22.83 -8.46
N TYR A 235 10.93 22.27 -7.28
CA TYR A 235 10.37 20.98 -6.85
C TYR A 235 8.84 20.99 -6.92
N LEU A 236 8.19 22.03 -6.38
CA LEU A 236 6.73 22.18 -6.45
C LEU A 236 6.23 22.37 -7.88
N HIS A 237 6.96 23.10 -8.72
CA HIS A 237 6.55 23.36 -10.10
C HIS A 237 6.69 22.11 -10.99
N VAL A 238 7.79 21.36 -10.83
CA VAL A 238 8.06 20.13 -11.59
C VAL A 238 7.22 18.97 -11.08
N GLY A 239 6.93 18.93 -9.78
CA GLY A 239 6.12 17.91 -9.12
C GLY A 239 6.89 16.66 -8.67
N PHE A 240 8.21 16.68 -8.77
CA PHE A 240 9.09 15.61 -8.27
C PHE A 240 10.51 16.12 -8.07
N LEU A 241 11.26 15.45 -7.20
CA LEU A 241 12.67 15.72 -6.98
C LEU A 241 13.49 14.94 -8.02
N GLN A 242 14.24 15.67 -8.85
CA GLN A 242 15.11 15.07 -9.85
C GLN A 242 16.26 14.32 -9.19
N ASP A 243 16.64 13.18 -9.78
CA ASP A 243 17.75 12.32 -9.35
C ASP A 243 17.59 11.74 -7.93
N SER A 244 16.35 11.67 -7.41
CA SER A 244 16.04 11.05 -6.12
C SER A 244 15.71 9.56 -6.21
N GLN A 245 15.68 8.99 -7.42
CA GLN A 245 15.33 7.58 -7.63
C GLN A 245 16.33 6.64 -6.97
N THR A 246 15.80 5.57 -6.40
CA THR A 246 16.62 4.48 -5.89
C THR A 246 17.24 3.71 -7.05
N THR A 247 18.54 3.48 -7.00
CA THR A 247 19.23 2.63 -7.98
C THR A 247 19.02 1.16 -7.65
N PRO A 248 18.76 0.29 -8.65
CA PRO A 248 18.63 -1.16 -8.48
C PRO A 248 19.86 -1.83 -7.89
#